data_2280bf7423a4a117a33fabd66cf970ce
#
_entry.id   2280bf7423a4a117a33fabd66cf970ce
#
_cell.length_a   1.000
_cell.length_b   1.000
_cell.length_c   1.000
_cell.angle_alpha   90.00
_cell.angle_beta   90.00
_cell.angle_gamma   90.00
#
_symmetry.space_group_name_H-M   'P 1'
#
loop_
_entity.id
_entity.type
_entity.pdbx_description
1 polymer ?
#
loop_
_entity_poly.entity_id
_entity_poly.type
_entity_poly.pdbx_seq_one_letter_code
_entity_poly.pdbx_strand_id
1 'polypeptide(L)'
;VGSEMCIRDSHYVATERAHVHLADGYSDLASKALGYLGQLGGDEAVESFAAARSREIERRYAPIVRDAGSDPRVRAQALADALTQDGYAATVRDIGGGTLAVQLCQGHCPIQNVAGDFPQLCDAETLAFGKLLDVHVQRLSTLAGGGHVCTTHIPVGMPVIRPGARNVRRK
;
A
#
# COMPACT_ATOMS: atom_id res chain seq x y z
N VAL A 1 15.01 -30.82 39.11
CA VAL A 1 14.15 -29.96 39.91
C VAL A 1 13.80 -28.79 39.04
N GLY A 2 12.64 -28.79 38.46
CA GLY A 2 11.66 -27.77 38.41
C GLY A 2 11.39 -27.17 37.08
N SER A 3 10.99 -27.95 36.05
CA SER A 3 10.44 -27.40 34.79
C SER A 3 8.92 -27.26 34.80
N GLU A 4 8.30 -27.14 35.95
CA GLU A 4 6.82 -27.14 36.06
C GLU A 4 6.19 -25.75 36.18
N MET A 5 6.94 -24.67 35.89
CA MET A 5 6.41 -23.32 36.08
C MET A 5 5.83 -22.70 34.78
N CYS A 6 5.77 -23.45 33.67
CA CYS A 6 5.19 -22.98 32.41
C CYS A 6 3.89 -23.67 32.01
N ILE A 7 3.28 -24.51 32.89
CA ILE A 7 2.04 -25.19 32.60
C ILE A 7 1.00 -24.78 33.64
N ARG A 8 0.55 -23.53 33.56
CA ARG A 8 -0.82 -23.17 33.96
C ARG A 8 -1.54 -22.79 32.70
N ASP A 9 -2.57 -23.54 32.36
CA ASP A 9 -3.51 -23.36 31.26
C ASP A 9 -4.29 -22.04 31.36
N SER A 10 -3.55 -20.93 31.46
CA SER A 10 -4.12 -19.60 31.31
C SER A 10 -3.77 -19.13 29.93
N HIS A 11 -4.63 -19.38 28.96
CA HIS A 11 -4.56 -18.72 27.64
C HIS A 11 -4.84 -17.25 27.86
N TYR A 12 -3.80 -16.44 28.02
CA TYR A 12 -3.90 -15.00 27.98
C TYR A 12 -4.02 -14.60 26.50
N VAL A 13 -5.23 -14.32 26.06
CA VAL A 13 -5.47 -13.66 24.80
C VAL A 13 -5.17 -12.17 25.04
N ALA A 14 -4.17 -11.64 24.32
CA ALA A 14 -3.89 -10.23 24.37
C ALA A 14 -5.16 -9.47 23.95
N THR A 15 -5.62 -8.55 24.78
CA THR A 15 -6.76 -7.70 24.44
C THR A 15 -6.39 -6.80 23.27
N GLU A 16 -7.37 -6.32 22.52
CA GLU A 16 -7.18 -5.36 21.42
C GLU A 16 -6.32 -4.16 21.86
N ARG A 17 -6.47 -3.68 23.10
CA ARG A 17 -5.62 -2.64 23.70
C ARG A 17 -4.16 -3.07 23.87
N ALA A 18 -3.88 -4.32 24.21
CA ALA A 18 -2.51 -4.80 24.34
C ALA A 18 -1.85 -4.96 22.97
N HIS A 19 -2.57 -5.34 21.94
CA HIS A 19 -2.08 -5.37 20.56
C HIS A 19 -1.76 -3.96 20.04
N VAL A 20 -2.58 -2.96 20.34
CA VAL A 20 -2.34 -1.56 20.01
C VAL A 20 -1.02 -1.07 20.65
N HIS A 21 -0.81 -1.31 21.94
CA HIS A 21 0.43 -0.89 22.63
C HIS A 21 1.69 -1.62 22.14
N LEU A 22 1.60 -2.87 21.71
CA LEU A 22 2.73 -3.60 21.13
C LEU A 22 3.07 -3.08 19.72
N ALA A 23 2.06 -2.71 18.94
CA ALA A 23 2.24 -2.12 17.61
C ALA A 23 2.86 -0.70 17.68
N ASP A 24 2.52 0.09 18.70
CA ASP A 24 3.02 1.46 18.88
C ASP A 24 4.54 1.52 19.01
N GLY A 25 5.18 0.57 19.69
CA GLY A 25 6.63 0.54 19.87
C GLY A 25 7.41 0.38 18.56
N TYR A 26 6.95 -0.46 17.64
CA TYR A 26 7.59 -0.62 16.34
C TYR A 26 7.34 0.58 15.41
N SER A 27 6.16 1.16 15.45
CA SER A 27 5.84 2.37 14.70
C SER A 27 6.69 3.55 15.18
N ASP A 28 6.83 3.76 16.49
CA ASP A 28 7.67 4.82 17.07
C ASP A 28 9.14 4.63 16.67
N LEU A 29 9.67 3.40 16.77
CA LEU A 29 11.04 3.10 16.35
C LEU A 29 11.26 3.37 14.87
N ALA A 30 10.31 2.97 14.00
CA ALA A 30 10.39 3.18 12.57
C ALA A 30 10.32 4.69 12.22
N SER A 31 9.41 5.45 12.84
CA SER A 31 9.34 6.91 12.66
C SER A 31 10.64 7.60 13.10
N LYS A 32 11.22 7.22 14.24
CA LYS A 32 12.51 7.76 14.70
C LYS A 32 13.66 7.39 13.76
N ALA A 33 13.69 6.16 13.25
CA ALA A 33 14.72 5.73 12.30
C ALA A 33 14.66 6.52 10.99
N LEU A 34 13.44 6.74 10.43
CA LEU A 34 13.26 7.55 9.24
C LEU A 34 13.57 9.04 9.52
N GLY A 35 13.18 9.56 10.68
CA GLY A 35 13.55 10.90 11.08
C GLY A 35 15.06 11.09 11.19
N TYR A 36 15.79 10.10 11.74
CA TYR A 36 17.24 10.11 11.79
C TYR A 36 17.86 10.02 10.39
N LEU A 37 17.30 9.21 9.50
CA LEU A 37 17.71 9.15 8.10
C LEU A 37 17.58 10.53 7.42
N GLY A 38 16.47 11.23 7.66
CA GLY A 38 16.25 12.60 7.18
C GLY A 38 17.27 13.61 7.75
N GLN A 39 17.66 13.47 9.02
CA GLN A 39 18.72 14.32 9.61
C GLN A 39 20.09 14.08 8.95
N LEU A 40 20.41 12.85 8.57
CA LEU A 40 21.70 12.52 7.94
C LEU A 40 21.78 12.92 6.46
N GLY A 41 20.70 12.74 5.71
CA GLY A 41 20.71 12.90 4.25
C GLY A 41 19.62 13.80 3.68
N GLY A 42 18.92 14.55 4.53
CA GLY A 42 17.82 15.43 4.12
C GLY A 42 16.59 14.65 3.60
N ASP A 43 15.66 15.37 3.01
CA ASP A 43 14.43 14.83 2.45
C ASP A 43 14.71 13.80 1.33
N GLU A 44 15.80 14.00 0.58
CA GLU A 44 16.23 13.10 -0.49
C GLU A 44 16.52 11.67 0.01
N ALA A 45 17.06 11.52 1.21
CA ALA A 45 17.30 10.22 1.81
C ALA A 45 15.98 9.49 2.14
N VAL A 46 14.98 10.21 2.64
CA VAL A 46 13.64 9.66 2.91
C VAL A 46 12.92 9.28 1.61
N GLU A 47 13.01 10.14 0.59
CA GLU A 47 12.47 9.85 -0.76
C GLU A 47 13.12 8.62 -1.39
N SER A 48 14.45 8.50 -1.25
CA SER A 48 15.19 7.32 -1.73
C SER A 48 14.75 6.04 -1.05
N PHE A 49 14.50 6.08 0.26
CA PHE A 49 13.93 4.96 1.01
C PHE A 49 12.51 4.63 0.53
N ALA A 50 11.64 5.62 0.37
CA ALA A 50 10.29 5.45 -0.15
C ALA A 50 10.30 4.82 -1.56
N ALA A 51 11.19 5.28 -2.44
CA ALA A 51 11.38 4.69 -3.77
C ALA A 51 11.87 3.24 -3.71
N ALA A 52 12.76 2.90 -2.77
CA ALA A 52 13.19 1.51 -2.55
C ALA A 52 12.01 0.63 -2.11
N ARG A 53 11.16 1.13 -1.21
CA ARG A 53 9.94 0.46 -0.77
C ARG A 53 8.94 0.28 -1.91
N SER A 54 8.74 1.28 -2.78
CA SER A 54 7.92 1.15 -3.99
C SER A 54 8.36 -0.05 -4.84
N ARG A 55 9.66 -0.19 -5.09
CA ARG A 55 10.22 -1.32 -5.86
C ARG A 55 10.00 -2.67 -5.16
N GLU A 56 10.01 -2.70 -3.84
CA GLU A 56 9.73 -3.91 -3.07
C GLU A 56 8.26 -4.33 -3.21
N ILE A 57 7.32 -3.36 -3.08
CA ILE A 57 5.89 -3.56 -3.30
C ILE A 57 5.64 -4.10 -4.72
N GLU A 58 6.24 -3.47 -5.73
CA GLU A 58 6.16 -3.92 -7.13
C GLU A 58 6.65 -5.37 -7.28
N ARG A 59 7.82 -5.72 -6.75
CA ARG A 59 8.36 -7.09 -6.82
C ARG A 59 7.47 -8.11 -6.14
N ARG A 60 6.88 -7.76 -5.00
CA ARG A 60 6.03 -8.65 -4.20
C ARG A 60 4.73 -9.00 -4.91
N TYR A 61 4.04 -8.00 -5.47
CA TYR A 61 2.73 -8.20 -6.05
C TYR A 61 2.74 -8.43 -7.57
N ALA A 62 3.82 -8.12 -8.27
CA ALA A 62 3.90 -8.25 -9.72
C ALA A 62 3.57 -9.65 -10.27
N PRO A 63 4.00 -10.78 -9.67
CA PRO A 63 3.59 -12.09 -10.15
C PRO A 63 2.07 -12.28 -10.09
N ILE A 64 1.46 -11.97 -8.93
CA ILE A 64 0.02 -12.15 -8.68
C ILE A 64 -0.82 -11.32 -9.66
N VAL A 65 -0.44 -10.04 -9.81
CA VAL A 65 -1.19 -9.11 -10.68
C VAL A 65 -1.01 -9.45 -12.16
N ARG A 66 0.16 -9.93 -12.59
CA ARG A 66 0.39 -10.38 -13.97
C ARG A 66 -0.39 -11.64 -14.32
N ASP A 67 -0.45 -12.59 -13.40
CA ASP A 67 -1.19 -13.85 -13.58
C ASP A 67 -2.70 -13.62 -13.70
N ALA A 68 -3.20 -12.49 -13.17
CA ALA A 68 -4.59 -12.06 -13.32
C ALA A 68 -4.96 -11.57 -14.74
N GLY A 69 -4.00 -11.52 -15.67
CA GLY A 69 -4.24 -11.11 -17.06
C GLY A 69 -4.01 -9.63 -17.34
N SER A 70 -4.67 -9.07 -18.36
CA SER A 70 -4.44 -7.68 -18.80
C SER A 70 -5.56 -6.71 -18.43
N ASP A 71 -6.70 -7.20 -17.94
CA ASP A 71 -7.82 -6.35 -17.52
C ASP A 71 -7.48 -5.61 -16.22
N PRO A 72 -7.47 -4.26 -16.20
CA PRO A 72 -7.14 -3.49 -15.00
C PRO A 72 -8.07 -3.79 -13.82
N ARG A 73 -9.33 -4.14 -14.06
CA ARG A 73 -10.30 -4.50 -13.02
C ARG A 73 -9.91 -5.82 -12.34
N VAL A 74 -9.61 -6.85 -13.13
CA VAL A 74 -9.21 -8.16 -12.62
C VAL A 74 -7.87 -8.04 -11.87
N ARG A 75 -6.93 -7.24 -12.40
CA ARG A 75 -5.67 -6.91 -11.73
C ARG A 75 -5.90 -6.18 -10.40
N ALA A 76 -6.83 -5.21 -10.36
CA ALA A 76 -7.15 -4.48 -9.13
C ALA A 76 -7.73 -5.41 -8.07
N GLN A 77 -8.58 -6.38 -8.44
CA GLN A 77 -9.10 -7.38 -7.52
C GLN A 77 -7.98 -8.29 -7.00
N ALA A 78 -7.11 -8.79 -7.86
CA ALA A 78 -5.99 -9.63 -7.46
C ALA A 78 -5.02 -8.89 -6.51
N LEU A 79 -4.78 -7.60 -6.76
CA LEU A 79 -4.01 -6.75 -5.87
C LEU A 79 -4.70 -6.56 -4.52
N ALA A 80 -6.03 -6.33 -4.49
CA ALA A 80 -6.79 -6.17 -3.26
C ALA A 80 -6.75 -7.45 -2.41
N ASP A 81 -6.88 -8.61 -3.02
CA ASP A 81 -6.83 -9.90 -2.34
C ASP A 81 -5.44 -10.13 -1.71
N ALA A 82 -4.37 -9.83 -2.44
CA ALA A 82 -3.00 -9.93 -1.94
C ALA A 82 -2.72 -8.93 -0.81
N LEU A 83 -3.17 -7.70 -0.95
CA LEU A 83 -3.06 -6.67 0.10
C LEU A 83 -3.83 -7.08 1.37
N THR A 84 -4.98 -7.73 1.23
CA THR A 84 -5.77 -8.22 2.37
C THR A 84 -5.02 -9.31 3.14
N GLN A 85 -4.31 -10.22 2.45
CA GLN A 85 -3.44 -11.20 3.08
C GLN A 85 -2.29 -10.55 3.86
N ASP A 86 -1.84 -9.38 3.42
CA ASP A 86 -0.80 -8.58 4.09
C ASP A 86 -1.35 -7.59 5.13
N GLY A 87 -2.64 -7.69 5.49
CA GLY A 87 -3.26 -6.94 6.58
C GLY A 87 -3.84 -5.58 6.21
N TYR A 88 -3.98 -5.25 4.91
CA TYR A 88 -4.52 -3.94 4.49
C TYR A 88 -6.06 -3.86 4.49
N ALA A 89 -6.78 -4.94 4.70
CA ALA A 89 -8.24 -5.01 4.60
C ALA A 89 -8.75 -4.34 3.30
N ALA A 90 -8.22 -4.79 2.16
CA ALA A 90 -8.45 -4.15 0.87
C ALA A 90 -9.67 -4.72 0.14
N THR A 91 -10.40 -3.86 -0.56
CA THR A 91 -11.57 -4.22 -1.37
C THR A 91 -11.61 -3.38 -2.63
N VAL A 92 -12.25 -3.89 -3.69
CA VAL A 92 -12.51 -3.14 -4.93
C VAL A 92 -13.98 -2.80 -5.03
N ARG A 93 -14.30 -1.56 -5.40
CA ARG A 93 -15.67 -1.06 -5.59
C ARG A 93 -15.82 -0.46 -6.97
N ASP A 94 -16.94 -0.75 -7.61
CA ASP A 94 -17.34 -0.12 -8.87
C ASP A 94 -17.79 1.32 -8.65
N ILE A 95 -17.46 2.20 -9.60
CA ILE A 95 -17.89 3.60 -9.62
C ILE A 95 -18.60 3.88 -10.94
N GLY A 96 -19.66 4.69 -10.89
CA GLY A 96 -20.33 5.16 -12.10
C GLY A 96 -20.91 4.03 -12.97
N GLY A 97 -21.49 3.00 -12.35
CA GLY A 97 -22.05 1.84 -13.06
C GLY A 97 -20.99 0.84 -13.53
N GLY A 98 -19.77 0.94 -13.02
CA GLY A 98 -18.72 -0.05 -13.23
C GLY A 98 -18.02 -0.05 -14.60
N THR A 99 -18.37 0.88 -15.49
CA THR A 99 -17.83 0.86 -16.87
C THR A 99 -16.55 1.68 -17.03
N LEU A 100 -16.35 2.71 -16.21
CA LEU A 100 -15.26 3.68 -16.43
C LEU A 100 -14.13 3.56 -15.41
N ALA A 101 -14.45 3.24 -14.16
CA ALA A 101 -13.45 3.18 -13.09
C ALA A 101 -13.87 2.25 -11.95
N VAL A 102 -12.86 1.82 -11.19
CA VAL A 102 -13.04 1.18 -9.89
C VAL A 102 -12.27 1.94 -8.82
N GLN A 103 -12.62 1.72 -7.57
CA GLN A 103 -11.83 2.18 -6.41
C GLN A 103 -11.28 0.99 -5.66
N LEU A 104 -9.97 1.00 -5.44
CA LEU A 104 -9.30 0.16 -4.46
C LEU A 104 -9.37 0.89 -3.11
N CYS A 105 -10.05 0.28 -2.16
CA CYS A 105 -10.23 0.79 -0.80
C CYS A 105 -9.45 -0.07 0.17
N GLN A 106 -8.62 0.56 1.04
CA GLN A 106 -7.87 -0.13 2.09
C GLN A 106 -8.40 0.36 3.45
N GLY A 107 -9.09 -0.51 4.19
CA GLY A 107 -9.71 -0.18 5.48
C GLY A 107 -8.72 -0.21 6.66
N HIS A 108 -7.51 -0.74 6.44
CA HIS A 108 -6.42 -0.76 7.40
C HIS A 108 -5.10 -0.51 6.68
N CYS A 109 -4.15 0.13 7.35
CA CYS A 109 -2.79 0.33 6.86
C CYS A 109 -1.78 -0.08 7.96
N PRO A 110 -0.98 -1.15 7.74
CA PRO A 110 -0.02 -1.62 8.75
C PRO A 110 1.04 -0.59 9.15
N ILE A 111 1.26 0.42 8.31
CA ILE A 111 2.25 1.49 8.54
C ILE A 111 1.60 2.86 8.74
N GLN A 112 0.32 2.91 9.09
CA GLN A 112 -0.46 4.16 9.16
C GLN A 112 0.23 5.26 9.96
N ASN A 113 0.72 4.95 11.15
CA ASN A 113 1.36 5.91 12.04
C ASN A 113 2.64 6.48 11.42
N VAL A 114 3.49 5.62 10.87
CA VAL A 114 4.73 6.02 10.20
C VAL A 114 4.43 6.84 8.94
N ALA A 115 3.43 6.45 8.17
CA ALA A 115 3.03 7.17 6.96
C ALA A 115 2.38 8.53 7.26
N GLY A 116 1.86 8.73 8.48
CA GLY A 116 1.40 10.04 8.97
C GLY A 116 2.54 11.05 9.09
N ASP A 117 3.71 10.59 9.56
CA ASP A 117 4.92 11.41 9.67
C ASP A 117 5.66 11.54 8.33
N PHE A 118 5.56 10.52 7.47
CA PHE A 118 6.28 10.40 6.19
C PHE A 118 5.35 10.10 5.02
N PRO A 119 4.61 11.09 4.50
CA PRO A 119 3.63 10.91 3.43
C PRO A 119 4.23 10.37 2.12
N GLN A 120 5.55 10.51 1.92
CA GLN A 120 6.28 9.93 0.78
C GLN A 120 6.09 8.41 0.66
N LEU A 121 5.80 7.72 1.78
CA LEU A 121 5.49 6.28 1.77
C LEU A 121 4.14 5.98 1.08
N CYS A 122 3.14 6.84 1.26
CA CYS A 122 1.85 6.73 0.58
C CYS A 122 1.98 7.01 -0.93
N ASP A 123 2.81 8.00 -1.30
CA ASP A 123 3.09 8.33 -2.70
C ASP A 123 3.83 7.18 -3.39
N ALA A 124 4.82 6.59 -2.71
CA ALA A 124 5.55 5.42 -3.19
C ALA A 124 4.64 4.20 -3.43
N GLU A 125 3.70 3.94 -2.52
CA GLU A 125 2.69 2.88 -2.70
C GLU A 125 1.79 3.17 -3.90
N THR A 126 1.34 4.42 -4.06
CA THR A 126 0.50 4.84 -5.19
C THR A 126 1.21 4.66 -6.54
N LEU A 127 2.49 5.01 -6.60
CA LEU A 127 3.33 4.78 -7.78
C LEU A 127 3.48 3.29 -8.10
N ALA A 128 3.70 2.45 -7.08
CA ALA A 128 3.77 1.00 -7.25
C ALA A 128 2.46 0.43 -7.81
N PHE A 129 1.31 0.88 -7.29
CA PHE A 129 0.00 0.44 -7.80
C PHE A 129 -0.21 0.84 -9.26
N GLY A 130 0.17 2.05 -9.66
CA GLY A 130 0.09 2.48 -11.04
C GLY A 130 0.88 1.58 -12.00
N LYS A 131 2.10 1.19 -11.60
CA LYS A 131 2.95 0.28 -12.38
C LYS A 131 2.41 -1.16 -12.42
N LEU A 132 1.94 -1.66 -11.28
CA LEU A 132 1.36 -3.00 -11.17
C LEU A 132 0.11 -3.16 -12.05
N LEU A 133 -0.74 -2.14 -12.07
CA LEU A 133 -2.00 -2.14 -12.80
C LEU A 133 -1.85 -1.73 -14.27
N ASP A 134 -0.68 -1.18 -14.65
CA ASP A 134 -0.38 -0.60 -15.98
C ASP A 134 -1.38 0.51 -16.39
N VAL A 135 -1.84 1.29 -15.41
CA VAL A 135 -2.72 2.45 -15.59
C VAL A 135 -2.31 3.59 -14.68
N HIS A 136 -2.71 4.82 -15.04
CA HIS A 136 -2.53 5.93 -14.11
C HIS A 136 -3.58 5.85 -13.00
N VAL A 137 -3.13 5.69 -11.76
CA VAL A 137 -4.00 5.68 -10.59
C VAL A 137 -3.92 7.01 -9.84
N GLN A 138 -4.99 7.34 -9.11
CA GLN A 138 -5.04 8.56 -8.31
C GLN A 138 -5.45 8.22 -6.88
N ARG A 139 -4.63 8.60 -5.90
CA ARG A 139 -4.97 8.51 -4.48
C ARG A 139 -5.90 9.66 -4.11
N LEU A 140 -7.11 9.34 -3.63
CA LEU A 140 -8.12 10.32 -3.26
C LEU A 140 -8.11 10.62 -1.76
N SER A 141 -7.81 9.64 -0.93
CA SER A 141 -7.70 9.77 0.53
C SER A 141 -6.72 8.75 1.10
N THR A 142 -6.17 9.04 2.28
CA THR A 142 -5.32 8.13 3.04
C THR A 142 -5.74 8.09 4.51
N LEU A 143 -5.61 6.91 5.13
CA LEU A 143 -5.74 6.74 6.58
C LEU A 143 -4.72 7.61 7.32
N ALA A 144 -3.49 7.65 6.83
CA ALA A 144 -2.41 8.48 7.37
C ALA A 144 -2.72 9.99 7.34
N GLY A 145 -3.48 10.47 6.35
CA GLY A 145 -3.96 11.84 6.24
C GLY A 145 -5.26 12.14 6.98
N GLY A 146 -5.73 11.22 7.84
CA GLY A 146 -6.94 11.40 8.63
C GLY A 146 -8.23 10.91 7.94
N GLY A 147 -8.14 10.29 6.79
CA GLY A 147 -9.29 9.65 6.15
C GLY A 147 -9.72 8.37 6.87
N HIS A 148 -10.96 7.94 6.68
CA HIS A 148 -11.47 6.69 7.26
C HIS A 148 -11.04 5.45 6.46
N VAL A 149 -10.53 5.63 5.25
CA VAL A 149 -10.11 4.60 4.32
C VAL A 149 -9.13 5.18 3.31
N CYS A 150 -8.09 4.43 2.95
CA CYS A 150 -7.30 4.80 1.78
C CYS A 150 -8.11 4.46 0.54
N THR A 151 -8.27 5.42 -0.37
CA THR A 151 -9.03 5.25 -1.60
C THR A 151 -8.15 5.58 -2.80
N THR A 152 -7.98 4.62 -3.69
CA THR A 152 -7.25 4.77 -4.96
C THR A 152 -8.21 4.60 -6.12
N HIS A 153 -8.34 5.62 -6.95
CA HIS A 153 -9.12 5.59 -8.19
C HIS A 153 -8.30 4.94 -9.30
N ILE A 154 -8.90 3.97 -9.98
CA ILE A 154 -8.30 3.16 -11.03
C ILE A 154 -9.19 3.24 -12.27
N PRO A 155 -8.76 3.89 -13.37
CA PRO A 155 -9.52 3.91 -14.62
C PRO A 155 -9.48 2.52 -15.28
N VAL A 156 -10.64 2.00 -15.68
CA VAL A 156 -10.77 0.68 -16.32
C VAL A 156 -11.39 0.74 -17.71
N GLY A 157 -12.00 1.84 -18.10
CA GLY A 157 -12.76 2.01 -19.35
C GLY A 157 -12.16 2.97 -20.38
N MET A 158 -10.99 3.59 -20.11
CA MET A 158 -10.36 4.51 -21.07
C MET A 158 -9.15 3.87 -21.73
N PRO A 159 -8.92 4.12 -23.04
CA PRO A 159 -7.70 3.69 -23.69
C PRO A 159 -6.52 4.39 -22.99
N VAL A 160 -5.50 3.63 -22.59
CA VAL A 160 -4.26 4.15 -22.05
C VAL A 160 -3.59 5.01 -23.09
N ILE A 161 -3.66 6.33 -22.97
CA ILE A 161 -2.84 7.24 -23.78
C ILE A 161 -1.41 7.08 -23.26
N ARG A 162 -0.62 6.23 -23.90
CA ARG A 162 0.81 6.11 -23.62
C ARG A 162 1.51 7.40 -24.05
N PRO A 163 2.12 8.19 -23.15
CA PRO A 163 2.93 9.31 -23.57
C PRO A 163 4.17 8.75 -24.27
N GLY A 164 4.23 8.85 -25.61
CA GLY A 164 5.43 8.46 -26.33
C GLY A 164 5.30 7.93 -27.75
N ALA A 165 4.13 7.64 -28.28
CA ALA A 165 4.00 7.31 -29.70
C ALA A 165 3.97 8.60 -30.53
N ARG A 166 5.12 9.27 -30.70
CA ARG A 166 5.28 10.27 -31.75
C ARG A 166 5.20 9.56 -33.11
N ASN A 167 4.09 9.76 -33.80
CA ASN A 167 3.93 9.38 -35.20
C ASN A 167 4.93 10.14 -36.03
N VAL A 168 6.07 9.52 -36.33
CA VAL A 168 7.01 10.05 -37.36
C VAL A 168 6.35 9.79 -38.70
N ARG A 169 5.59 10.77 -39.19
CA ARG A 169 5.18 10.79 -40.61
C ARG A 169 6.45 10.94 -41.46
N ARG A 170 6.84 9.87 -42.14
CA ARG A 170 7.77 9.93 -43.25
C ARG A 170 7.09 10.69 -44.41
N LYS A 171 7.73 11.78 -44.83
CA LYS A 171 7.51 12.37 -46.17
C LYS A 171 8.19 11.53 -47.21
#